data_91275c9c2f88cb9f12495c26f3209513
#
_entry.id   91275c9c2f88cb9f12495c26f3209513
#
_cell.length_a   1.000
_cell.length_b   1.000
_cell.length_c   1.000
_cell.angle_alpha   90.00
_cell.angle_beta   90.00
_cell.angle_gamma   90.00
#
_symmetry.space_group_name_H-M   'P 1'
#
loop_
_entity.id
_entity.type
_entity.pdbx_description
1 polymer ?
#
loop_
_entity_poly.entity_id
_entity_poly.type
_entity_poly.pdbx_seq_one_letter_code
_entity_poly.pdbx_strand_id
1 'polypeptide(L)'
;FAERGATLPMTFGHEIAGIVEAVGGDVTTVQCGQQVLVFPWIGCGNCDACHEDRESDCSAMRIIGLKQKGGFASHCLVEHEKFLVDIEGLDAADVVPHSCSGITVFNALEKMGALRKNEWMAIMGCGGLGMNAISIACAMGFENIIAVDIDDAKLDAAREMGAAKAMNSQRRDAVEELQKMADGRLMGVLDTFGGAVTGRIAVRAMSKAGRYLLVGQAGGDFHMPQVWLPQKAMTVRGSHVGNSPQLRKLI
;
A
#
# COMPACT_ATOMS: atom_id res chain seq x y z
N PHE A 1 -4.90 19.02 6.08
CA PHE A 1 -5.67 18.82 4.83
C PHE A 1 -5.38 19.92 3.82
N ALA A 2 -5.35 21.20 4.20
CA ALA A 2 -5.01 22.32 3.31
C ALA A 2 -3.61 22.15 2.69
N GLU A 3 -2.62 21.70 3.45
CA GLU A 3 -1.25 21.40 2.99
C GLU A 3 -1.18 20.29 1.92
N ARG A 4 -2.21 19.44 1.87
CA ARG A 4 -2.38 18.40 0.84
C ARG A 4 -3.25 18.83 -0.33
N GLY A 5 -3.60 20.13 -0.42
CA GLY A 5 -4.35 20.72 -1.52
C GLY A 5 -5.87 20.63 -1.40
N ALA A 6 -6.42 20.32 -0.22
CA ALA A 6 -7.86 20.36 0.00
C ALA A 6 -8.35 21.80 0.15
N THR A 7 -9.42 22.14 -0.57
CA THR A 7 -10.12 23.44 -0.45
C THR A 7 -11.43 23.23 0.30
N LEU A 8 -11.56 23.89 1.47
CA LEU A 8 -12.76 23.78 2.29
C LEU A 8 -13.81 24.84 1.92
N PRO A 9 -15.12 24.52 2.02
CA PRO A 9 -15.72 23.25 2.49
C PRO A 9 -15.65 22.14 1.44
N MET A 10 -15.35 20.89 1.88
CA MET A 10 -15.23 19.71 1.02
C MET A 10 -15.82 18.47 1.69
N THR A 11 -16.44 17.61 0.90
CA THR A 11 -16.84 16.26 1.31
C THR A 11 -15.61 15.35 1.21
N PHE A 12 -15.20 14.76 2.32
CA PHE A 12 -14.09 13.81 2.38
C PHE A 12 -14.54 12.38 2.06
N GLY A 13 -13.58 11.43 2.17
CA GLY A 13 -13.78 10.00 1.95
C GLY A 13 -13.31 9.57 0.56
N HIS A 14 -12.31 8.71 0.52
CA HIS A 14 -11.71 8.21 -0.74
C HIS A 14 -11.73 6.67 -0.85
N GLU A 15 -12.19 5.98 0.16
CA GLU A 15 -12.47 4.54 0.12
C GLU A 15 -13.98 4.41 -0.07
N ILE A 16 -14.42 4.07 -1.29
CA ILE A 16 -15.82 4.19 -1.70
C ILE A 16 -16.25 2.91 -2.41
N ALA A 17 -17.26 2.24 -1.88
CA ALA A 17 -18.03 1.22 -2.58
C ALA A 17 -19.49 1.66 -2.62
N GLY A 18 -20.21 1.29 -3.68
CA GLY A 18 -21.59 1.70 -3.83
C GLY A 18 -22.27 1.03 -5.01
N ILE A 19 -23.51 1.47 -5.25
CA ILE A 19 -24.34 1.01 -6.36
C ILE A 19 -24.43 2.13 -7.40
N VAL A 20 -24.23 1.81 -8.66
CA VAL A 20 -24.40 2.76 -9.76
C VAL A 20 -25.86 3.16 -9.87
N GLU A 21 -26.17 4.44 -9.61
CA GLU A 21 -27.54 4.98 -9.68
C GLU A 21 -27.88 5.55 -11.05
N ALA A 22 -26.92 6.24 -11.66
CA ALA A 22 -27.11 6.85 -12.97
C ALA A 22 -25.79 6.84 -13.76
N VAL A 23 -25.87 6.79 -15.07
CA VAL A 23 -24.74 6.85 -16.00
C VAL A 23 -24.93 7.92 -17.05
N GLY A 24 -23.81 8.50 -17.52
CA GLY A 24 -23.80 9.42 -18.67
C GLY A 24 -24.09 8.70 -19.98
N GLY A 25 -24.47 9.46 -21.02
CA GLY A 25 -24.85 8.88 -22.32
C GLY A 25 -23.74 8.11 -23.06
N ASP A 26 -22.47 8.42 -22.75
CA ASP A 26 -21.30 7.78 -23.39
C ASP A 26 -20.75 6.59 -22.60
N VAL A 27 -21.32 6.27 -21.43
CA VAL A 27 -20.89 5.16 -20.57
C VAL A 27 -21.37 3.83 -21.16
N THR A 28 -20.46 2.87 -21.29
CA THR A 28 -20.73 1.58 -21.96
C THR A 28 -20.35 0.35 -21.14
N THR A 29 -19.49 0.49 -20.13
CA THR A 29 -18.92 -0.65 -19.38
C THR A 29 -19.55 -0.90 -18.02
N VAL A 30 -20.37 0.05 -17.53
CA VAL A 30 -21.13 -0.09 -16.28
C VAL A 30 -22.59 0.28 -16.49
N GLN A 31 -23.49 -0.27 -15.66
CA GLN A 31 -24.92 -0.01 -15.74
C GLN A 31 -25.53 0.29 -14.38
N CYS A 32 -26.70 0.93 -14.36
CA CYS A 32 -27.45 1.17 -13.14
C CYS A 32 -27.76 -0.14 -12.40
N GLY A 33 -27.63 -0.14 -11.08
CA GLY A 33 -27.79 -1.31 -10.21
C GLY A 33 -26.53 -2.11 -9.97
N GLN A 34 -25.45 -1.89 -10.74
CA GLN A 34 -24.19 -2.60 -10.57
C GLN A 34 -23.46 -2.15 -9.29
N GLN A 35 -22.93 -3.11 -8.52
CA GLN A 35 -22.13 -2.85 -7.33
C GLN A 35 -20.68 -2.63 -7.72
N VAL A 36 -20.10 -1.51 -7.30
CA VAL A 36 -18.76 -1.09 -7.74
C VAL A 36 -17.90 -0.57 -6.59
N LEU A 37 -16.60 -0.77 -6.73
CA LEU A 37 -15.55 -0.11 -5.95
C LEU A 37 -14.97 1.04 -6.77
N VAL A 38 -14.77 2.20 -6.15
CA VAL A 38 -14.20 3.38 -6.82
C VAL A 38 -12.69 3.38 -6.66
N PHE A 39 -11.96 3.50 -7.77
CA PHE A 39 -10.54 3.84 -7.77
C PHE A 39 -10.39 5.37 -7.62
N PRO A 40 -9.92 5.89 -6.47
CA PRO A 40 -10.00 7.32 -6.16
C PRO A 40 -8.84 8.15 -6.69
N TRP A 41 -7.82 7.53 -7.29
CA TRP A 41 -6.55 8.17 -7.71
C TRP A 41 -6.61 8.58 -9.16
N ILE A 42 -7.28 9.71 -9.45
CA ILE A 42 -7.64 10.14 -10.79
C ILE A 42 -6.46 10.87 -11.45
N GLY A 43 -5.90 10.31 -12.49
CA GLY A 43 -4.88 10.96 -13.30
C GLY A 43 -5.43 12.14 -14.11
N CYS A 44 -4.55 12.96 -14.69
CA CYS A 44 -4.95 14.11 -15.53
C CYS A 44 -5.53 13.69 -16.90
N GLY A 45 -5.29 12.45 -17.34
CA GLY A 45 -5.75 11.92 -18.62
C GLY A 45 -4.91 12.29 -19.85
N ASN A 46 -3.95 13.24 -19.71
CA ASN A 46 -3.24 13.83 -20.87
C ASN A 46 -1.71 13.65 -20.83
N CYS A 47 -1.13 13.03 -19.79
CA CYS A 47 0.30 12.77 -19.73
C CYS A 47 0.62 11.30 -20.05
N ASP A 48 1.88 11.02 -20.39
CA ASP A 48 2.33 9.66 -20.74
C ASP A 48 1.99 8.63 -19.67
N ALA A 49 2.14 8.99 -18.38
CA ALA A 49 1.77 8.12 -17.29
C ALA A 49 0.27 7.74 -17.31
N CYS A 50 -0.61 8.69 -17.63
CA CYS A 50 -2.05 8.41 -17.74
C CYS A 50 -2.41 7.61 -18.99
N HIS A 51 -1.71 7.82 -20.10
CA HIS A 51 -1.90 7.04 -21.33
C HIS A 51 -1.43 5.58 -21.19
N GLU A 52 -0.55 5.32 -20.22
CA GLU A 52 -0.03 3.99 -19.89
C GLU A 52 -0.72 3.39 -18.67
N ASP A 53 -1.86 3.92 -18.24
CA ASP A 53 -2.61 3.50 -17.03
C ASP A 53 -1.75 3.49 -15.75
N ARG A 54 -0.82 4.45 -15.64
CA ARG A 54 0.05 4.67 -14.47
C ARG A 54 -0.32 5.95 -13.73
N GLU A 55 -1.59 6.08 -13.36
CA GLU A 55 -2.13 7.27 -12.71
C GLU A 55 -1.37 7.64 -11.43
N SER A 56 -0.81 6.67 -10.71
CA SER A 56 0.01 6.91 -9.52
C SER A 56 1.27 7.74 -9.78
N ASP A 57 1.76 7.77 -11.03
CA ASP A 57 2.94 8.51 -11.45
C ASP A 57 2.57 9.89 -12.05
N CYS A 58 1.29 10.21 -12.13
CA CYS A 58 0.80 11.48 -12.67
C CYS A 58 1.09 12.63 -11.70
N SER A 59 1.87 13.64 -12.14
CA SER A 59 2.19 14.82 -11.32
C SER A 59 0.98 15.73 -11.03
N ALA A 60 -0.07 15.64 -11.85
CA ALA A 60 -1.32 16.38 -11.71
C ALA A 60 -2.48 15.50 -11.23
N MET A 61 -2.18 14.43 -10.49
CA MET A 61 -3.17 13.51 -9.95
C MET A 61 -4.15 14.24 -9.02
N ARG A 62 -5.43 13.97 -9.22
CA ARG A 62 -6.53 14.40 -8.35
C ARG A 62 -6.99 13.21 -7.51
N ILE A 63 -7.47 13.48 -6.32
CA ILE A 63 -7.89 12.42 -5.39
C ILE A 63 -9.33 12.71 -5.00
N ILE A 64 -10.23 11.77 -5.30
CA ILE A 64 -11.60 11.81 -4.80
C ILE A 64 -11.56 11.83 -3.28
N GLY A 65 -12.30 12.73 -2.64
CA GLY A 65 -12.29 12.90 -1.19
C GLY A 65 -11.14 13.71 -0.61
N LEU A 66 -10.25 14.27 -1.47
CA LEU A 66 -9.18 15.17 -1.01
C LEU A 66 -9.02 16.41 -1.89
N LYS A 67 -9.07 16.26 -3.22
CA LYS A 67 -9.06 17.38 -4.20
C LYS A 67 -10.37 17.48 -4.98
N GLN A 68 -11.22 16.49 -4.88
CA GLN A 68 -12.58 16.42 -5.41
C GLN A 68 -13.51 15.95 -4.29
N LYS A 69 -14.82 16.22 -4.41
CA LYS A 69 -15.83 15.75 -3.45
C LYS A 69 -15.77 14.22 -3.34
N GLY A 70 -15.79 13.72 -2.11
CA GLY A 70 -15.62 12.31 -1.79
C GLY A 70 -16.88 11.60 -1.33
N GLY A 71 -16.68 10.39 -0.78
CA GLY A 71 -17.71 9.43 -0.49
C GLY A 71 -18.39 9.54 0.88
N PHE A 72 -18.02 10.50 1.75
CA PHE A 72 -18.80 10.74 2.98
C PHE A 72 -20.11 11.47 2.66
N ALA A 73 -20.88 10.89 1.75
CA ALA A 73 -22.12 11.40 1.21
C ALA A 73 -23.03 10.23 0.77
N SER A 74 -24.31 10.54 0.52
CA SER A 74 -25.23 9.55 -0.07
C SER A 74 -24.89 9.19 -1.51
N HIS A 75 -24.24 10.10 -2.25
CA HIS A 75 -23.83 9.90 -3.65
C HIS A 75 -22.44 10.46 -3.89
N CYS A 76 -21.71 9.83 -4.81
CA CYS A 76 -20.41 10.28 -5.28
C CYS A 76 -20.39 10.28 -6.82
N LEU A 77 -19.92 11.39 -7.40
CA LEU A 77 -19.70 11.46 -8.85
C LEU A 77 -18.32 10.91 -9.18
N VAL A 78 -18.27 9.95 -10.09
CA VAL A 78 -17.02 9.42 -10.68
C VAL A 78 -16.95 9.86 -12.14
N GLU A 79 -15.88 10.54 -12.53
CA GLU A 79 -15.78 11.24 -13.83
C GLU A 79 -15.71 10.29 -15.04
N HIS A 80 -15.31 9.03 -14.85
CA HIS A 80 -15.16 8.08 -15.95
C HIS A 80 -15.29 6.65 -15.44
N GLU A 81 -15.98 5.80 -16.19
CA GLU A 81 -16.21 4.39 -15.87
C GLU A 81 -14.94 3.56 -15.66
N LYS A 82 -13.80 3.94 -16.26
CA LYS A 82 -12.51 3.24 -16.05
C LYS A 82 -12.05 3.24 -14.60
N PHE A 83 -12.54 4.14 -13.75
CA PHE A 83 -12.23 4.23 -12.33
C PHE A 83 -13.20 3.43 -11.46
N LEU A 84 -14.07 2.64 -12.07
CA LEU A 84 -14.96 1.72 -11.39
C LEU A 84 -14.48 0.28 -11.56
N VAL A 85 -14.51 -0.48 -10.49
CA VAL A 85 -14.20 -1.91 -10.47
C VAL A 85 -15.46 -2.64 -10.01
N ASP A 86 -15.88 -3.62 -10.80
CA ASP A 86 -17.00 -4.49 -10.45
C ASP A 86 -16.64 -5.33 -9.21
N ILE A 87 -17.56 -5.35 -8.24
CA ILE A 87 -17.44 -6.14 -7.02
C ILE A 87 -18.69 -6.98 -6.77
N GLU A 88 -19.43 -7.35 -7.82
CA GLU A 88 -20.61 -8.17 -7.70
C GLU A 88 -20.28 -9.50 -7.01
N GLY A 89 -21.08 -9.86 -6.00
CA GLY A 89 -20.87 -11.06 -5.20
C GLY A 89 -19.85 -10.94 -4.06
N LEU A 90 -19.19 -9.80 -3.90
CA LEU A 90 -18.28 -9.51 -2.78
C LEU A 90 -18.97 -8.60 -1.75
N ASP A 91 -18.58 -8.74 -0.47
CA ASP A 91 -19.01 -7.79 0.56
C ASP A 91 -18.27 -6.45 0.38
N ALA A 92 -19.03 -5.37 0.21
CA ALA A 92 -18.48 -4.03 0.03
C ALA A 92 -17.60 -3.57 1.21
N ALA A 93 -17.92 -3.99 2.44
CA ALA A 93 -17.16 -3.64 3.63
C ALA A 93 -15.78 -4.31 3.65
N ASP A 94 -15.67 -5.53 3.10
CA ASP A 94 -14.42 -6.25 3.03
C ASP A 94 -13.49 -5.70 1.92
N VAL A 95 -14.07 -5.25 0.81
CA VAL A 95 -13.28 -4.83 -0.36
C VAL A 95 -12.95 -3.33 -0.37
N VAL A 96 -13.74 -2.49 0.30
CA VAL A 96 -13.56 -1.02 0.24
C VAL A 96 -12.17 -0.54 0.68
N PRO A 97 -11.47 -1.14 1.67
CA PRO A 97 -10.11 -0.74 2.00
C PRO A 97 -9.09 -1.01 0.88
N HIS A 98 -9.43 -1.89 -0.07
CA HIS A 98 -8.51 -2.20 -1.17
C HIS A 98 -8.36 -1.04 -2.17
N SER A 99 -9.28 -0.10 -2.22
CA SER A 99 -9.15 1.11 -3.05
C SER A 99 -8.05 2.08 -2.58
N CYS A 100 -7.59 1.95 -1.32
CA CYS A 100 -6.49 2.75 -0.76
C CYS A 100 -5.39 1.87 -0.18
N SER A 101 -5.59 1.32 1.03
CA SER A 101 -4.54 0.58 1.73
C SER A 101 -4.14 -0.70 1.00
N GLY A 102 -5.11 -1.46 0.46
CA GLY A 102 -4.82 -2.70 -0.28
C GLY A 102 -4.02 -2.45 -1.55
N ILE A 103 -4.48 -1.54 -2.43
CA ILE A 103 -3.77 -1.24 -3.68
C ILE A 103 -2.37 -0.67 -3.42
N THR A 104 -2.21 0.11 -2.35
CA THR A 104 -0.93 0.71 -1.97
C THR A 104 0.11 -0.35 -1.63
N VAL A 105 -0.26 -1.33 -0.81
CA VAL A 105 0.66 -2.41 -0.42
C VAL A 105 0.83 -3.43 -1.53
N PHE A 106 -0.21 -3.71 -2.33
CA PHE A 106 -0.13 -4.58 -3.49
C PHE A 106 0.89 -4.07 -4.51
N ASN A 107 0.84 -2.79 -4.88
CA ASN A 107 1.84 -2.15 -5.74
C ASN A 107 3.26 -2.22 -5.16
N ALA A 108 3.41 -2.04 -3.85
CA ALA A 108 4.71 -2.17 -3.19
C ALA A 108 5.22 -3.62 -3.21
N LEU A 109 4.35 -4.62 -3.01
CA LEU A 109 4.70 -6.03 -3.10
C LEU A 109 5.06 -6.45 -4.54
N GLU A 110 4.36 -5.93 -5.57
CA GLU A 110 4.77 -6.14 -6.96
C GLU A 110 6.16 -5.55 -7.24
N LYS A 111 6.45 -4.34 -6.71
CA LYS A 111 7.79 -3.73 -6.78
C LYS A 111 8.85 -4.48 -5.95
N MET A 112 8.45 -5.14 -4.87
CA MET A 112 9.28 -6.04 -4.10
C MET A 112 9.74 -7.21 -4.98
N GLY A 113 8.85 -7.74 -5.79
CA GLY A 113 9.09 -8.92 -6.62
C GLY A 113 9.28 -10.20 -5.79
N ALA A 114 9.45 -11.32 -6.46
CA ALA A 114 9.57 -12.62 -5.82
C ALA A 114 10.76 -12.71 -4.86
N LEU A 115 10.57 -13.41 -3.76
CA LEU A 115 11.60 -13.89 -2.85
C LEU A 115 11.77 -15.40 -3.01
N ARG A 116 12.97 -15.89 -2.73
CA ARG A 116 13.23 -17.34 -2.73
C ARG A 116 12.63 -17.96 -1.47
N LYS A 117 12.37 -19.27 -1.50
CA LYS A 117 11.75 -19.99 -0.37
C LYS A 117 12.47 -19.87 0.99
N ASN A 118 13.75 -19.52 0.98
CA ASN A 118 14.55 -19.35 2.20
C ASN A 118 14.89 -17.89 2.50
N GLU A 119 14.29 -16.95 1.78
CA GLU A 119 14.45 -15.51 1.99
C GLU A 119 13.26 -14.98 2.80
N TRP A 120 13.52 -13.97 3.62
CA TRP A 120 12.56 -13.36 4.53
C TRP A 120 12.19 -11.95 4.11
N MET A 121 10.96 -11.59 4.38
CA MET A 121 10.47 -10.21 4.29
C MET A 121 10.01 -9.73 5.66
N ALA A 122 10.43 -8.53 6.05
CA ALA A 122 9.86 -7.84 7.20
C ALA A 122 8.80 -6.83 6.76
N ILE A 123 7.66 -6.80 7.45
CA ILE A 123 6.64 -5.76 7.32
C ILE A 123 6.70 -4.92 8.58
N MET A 124 7.08 -3.65 8.44
CA MET A 124 7.29 -2.72 9.54
C MET A 124 6.07 -1.82 9.72
N GLY A 125 5.44 -1.93 10.89
CA GLY A 125 4.15 -1.34 11.21
C GLY A 125 2.98 -2.30 10.90
N CYS A 126 2.25 -2.71 11.95
CA CYS A 126 1.09 -3.61 11.85
C CYS A 126 -0.24 -2.85 12.06
N GLY A 127 -0.33 -1.63 11.53
CA GLY A 127 -1.59 -0.89 11.39
C GLY A 127 -2.40 -1.37 10.18
N GLY A 128 -3.39 -0.61 9.75
CA GLY A 128 -4.25 -0.98 8.60
C GLY A 128 -3.48 -1.32 7.33
N LEU A 129 -2.44 -0.53 6.97
CA LEU A 129 -1.55 -0.84 5.84
C LEU A 129 -0.77 -2.15 6.06
N GLY A 130 -0.21 -2.35 7.26
CA GLY A 130 0.60 -3.52 7.56
C GLY A 130 -0.21 -4.81 7.60
N MET A 131 -1.41 -4.78 8.16
CA MET A 131 -2.30 -5.94 8.17
C MET A 131 -2.74 -6.34 6.75
N ASN A 132 -3.11 -5.36 5.92
CA ASN A 132 -3.37 -5.61 4.50
C ASN A 132 -2.12 -6.13 3.78
N ALA A 133 -0.93 -5.61 4.10
CA ALA A 133 0.31 -6.09 3.50
C ALA A 133 0.60 -7.55 3.84
N ILE A 134 0.36 -7.99 5.09
CA ILE A 134 0.52 -9.39 5.50
C ILE A 134 -0.47 -10.28 4.74
N SER A 135 -1.76 -9.94 4.76
CA SER A 135 -2.81 -10.70 4.09
C SER A 135 -2.54 -10.85 2.59
N ILE A 136 -2.28 -9.74 1.90
CA ILE A 136 -2.02 -9.72 0.46
C ILE A 136 -0.72 -10.45 0.13
N ALA A 137 0.35 -10.28 0.93
CA ALA A 137 1.61 -11.00 0.72
C ALA A 137 1.42 -12.51 0.83
N CYS A 138 0.66 -12.99 1.83
CA CYS A 138 0.31 -14.41 1.94
C CYS A 138 -0.45 -14.89 0.70
N ALA A 139 -1.45 -14.14 0.22
CA ALA A 139 -2.20 -14.46 -0.99
C ALA A 139 -1.31 -14.47 -2.26
N MET A 140 -0.27 -13.64 -2.31
CA MET A 140 0.74 -13.62 -3.38
C MET A 140 1.80 -14.72 -3.24
N GLY A 141 1.74 -15.57 -2.20
CA GLY A 141 2.65 -16.70 -1.98
C GLY A 141 3.94 -16.36 -1.22
N PHE A 142 4.01 -15.23 -0.51
CA PHE A 142 5.12 -14.98 0.41
C PHE A 142 4.90 -15.79 1.70
N GLU A 143 5.80 -16.73 1.98
CA GLU A 143 5.68 -17.64 3.15
C GLU A 143 6.43 -17.11 4.39
N ASN A 144 7.58 -16.45 4.20
CA ASN A 144 8.49 -16.04 5.27
C ASN A 144 8.32 -14.55 5.60
N ILE A 145 7.27 -14.23 6.34
CA ILE A 145 6.94 -12.85 6.75
C ILE A 145 7.25 -12.67 8.24
N ILE A 146 8.02 -11.62 8.57
CA ILE A 146 8.24 -11.15 9.94
C ILE A 146 7.46 -9.85 10.13
N ALA A 147 6.44 -9.87 10.97
CA ALA A 147 5.74 -8.67 11.38
C ALA A 147 6.56 -7.90 12.44
N VAL A 148 6.69 -6.59 12.30
CA VAL A 148 7.45 -5.74 13.22
C VAL A 148 6.59 -4.54 13.64
N ASP A 149 6.31 -4.42 14.94
CA ASP A 149 5.57 -3.29 15.52
C ASP A 149 6.12 -2.99 16.92
N ILE A 150 5.60 -1.97 17.58
CA ILE A 150 5.86 -1.62 18.97
C ILE A 150 4.75 -2.10 19.93
N ASP A 151 3.64 -2.57 19.38
CA ASP A 151 2.42 -2.98 20.08
C ASP A 151 2.25 -4.51 19.98
N ASP A 152 2.32 -5.18 21.12
CA ASP A 152 2.25 -6.65 21.15
C ASP A 152 0.88 -7.19 20.71
N ALA A 153 -0.23 -6.47 20.98
CA ALA A 153 -1.56 -6.87 20.51
C ALA A 153 -1.67 -6.87 18.99
N LYS A 154 -1.03 -5.88 18.32
CA LYS A 154 -0.94 -5.87 16.86
C LYS A 154 -0.05 -6.97 16.31
N LEU A 155 1.00 -7.35 17.04
CA LEU A 155 1.87 -8.45 16.66
C LEU A 155 1.17 -9.80 16.76
N ASP A 156 0.29 -9.98 17.76
CA ASP A 156 -0.54 -11.18 17.87
C ASP A 156 -1.56 -11.26 16.72
N ALA A 157 -2.25 -10.17 16.43
CA ALA A 157 -3.14 -10.08 15.27
C ALA A 157 -2.40 -10.32 13.94
N ALA A 158 -1.15 -9.84 13.81
CA ALA A 158 -0.32 -10.08 12.63
C ALA A 158 0.03 -11.56 12.43
N ARG A 159 0.24 -12.33 13.52
CA ARG A 159 0.43 -13.79 13.45
C ARG A 159 -0.84 -14.49 12.99
N GLU A 160 -1.98 -14.10 13.53
CA GLU A 160 -3.29 -14.63 13.12
C GLU A 160 -3.57 -14.34 11.63
N MET A 161 -3.10 -13.19 11.12
CA MET A 161 -3.22 -12.79 9.72
C MET A 161 -2.28 -13.56 8.77
N GLY A 162 -1.28 -14.29 9.31
CA GLY A 162 -0.38 -15.12 8.51
C GLY A 162 1.11 -14.76 8.59
N ALA A 163 1.52 -13.81 9.44
CA ALA A 163 2.93 -13.57 9.66
C ALA A 163 3.60 -14.77 10.38
N ALA A 164 4.62 -15.35 9.76
CA ALA A 164 5.33 -16.52 10.29
C ALA A 164 6.06 -16.23 11.62
N LYS A 165 6.53 -14.98 11.77
CA LYS A 165 7.21 -14.49 12.98
C LYS A 165 6.75 -13.06 13.27
N ALA A 166 6.89 -12.63 14.53
CA ALA A 166 6.59 -11.26 14.93
C ALA A 166 7.57 -10.76 15.99
N MET A 167 7.96 -9.49 15.89
CA MET A 167 8.99 -8.87 16.74
C MET A 167 8.53 -7.49 17.22
N ASN A 168 8.62 -7.25 18.52
CA ASN A 168 8.49 -5.91 19.09
C ASN A 168 9.80 -5.15 18.91
N SER A 169 9.73 -4.02 18.18
CA SER A 169 10.90 -3.22 17.80
C SER A 169 11.37 -2.19 18.85
N GLN A 170 10.71 -2.10 20.02
CA GLN A 170 11.16 -1.27 21.14
C GLN A 170 12.42 -1.81 21.84
N ARG A 171 12.82 -3.03 21.54
CA ARG A 171 14.03 -3.65 22.07
C ARG A 171 15.30 -2.98 21.58
N ARG A 172 16.33 -2.96 22.41
CA ARG A 172 17.62 -2.30 22.10
C ARG A 172 18.40 -2.99 20.97
N ASP A 173 18.24 -4.30 20.83
CA ASP A 173 18.87 -5.19 19.86
C ASP A 173 17.96 -5.53 18.66
N ALA A 174 17.05 -4.61 18.30
CA ALA A 174 16.06 -4.86 17.26
C ALA A 174 16.68 -5.22 15.89
N VAL A 175 17.83 -4.65 15.56
CA VAL A 175 18.54 -4.95 14.28
C VAL A 175 19.07 -6.39 14.31
N GLU A 176 19.80 -6.75 15.34
CA GLU A 176 20.42 -8.07 15.53
C GLU A 176 19.37 -9.16 15.62
N GLU A 177 18.30 -8.91 16.36
CA GLU A 177 17.20 -9.87 16.45
C GLU A 177 16.47 -10.07 15.13
N LEU A 178 16.20 -9.00 14.39
CA LEU A 178 15.58 -9.12 13.06
C LEU A 178 16.46 -9.92 12.10
N GLN A 179 17.78 -9.70 12.13
CA GLN A 179 18.74 -10.48 11.36
C GLN A 179 18.73 -11.97 11.75
N LYS A 180 18.70 -12.26 13.06
CA LYS A 180 18.62 -13.62 13.59
C LYS A 180 17.31 -14.31 13.21
N MET A 181 16.18 -13.61 13.35
CA MET A 181 14.86 -14.14 12.95
C MET A 181 14.79 -14.47 11.46
N ALA A 182 15.48 -13.71 10.63
CA ALA A 182 15.57 -13.93 9.19
C ALA A 182 16.69 -14.89 8.77
N ASP A 183 17.38 -15.57 9.72
CA ASP A 183 18.52 -16.44 9.46
C ASP A 183 19.59 -15.78 8.57
N GLY A 184 19.81 -14.46 8.74
CA GLY A 184 20.72 -13.66 7.94
C GLY A 184 20.30 -13.47 6.46
N ARG A 185 19.03 -13.74 6.13
CA ARG A 185 18.48 -13.64 4.76
C ARG A 185 17.27 -12.72 4.67
N LEU A 186 17.34 -11.55 5.32
CA LEU A 186 16.33 -10.51 5.20
C LEU A 186 16.48 -9.80 3.84
N MET A 187 15.74 -10.25 2.86
CA MET A 187 15.84 -9.77 1.47
C MET A 187 14.79 -8.74 1.08
N GLY A 188 13.72 -8.65 1.83
CA GLY A 188 12.66 -7.64 1.65
C GLY A 188 12.35 -6.92 2.95
N VAL A 189 12.14 -5.61 2.88
CA VAL A 189 11.50 -4.84 3.94
C VAL A 189 10.44 -3.96 3.31
N LEU A 190 9.20 -4.12 3.74
CA LEU A 190 8.08 -3.24 3.42
C LEU A 190 7.77 -2.38 4.64
N ASP A 191 8.07 -1.10 4.56
CA ASP A 191 7.86 -0.16 5.65
C ASP A 191 6.54 0.60 5.44
N THR A 192 5.52 0.18 6.17
CA THR A 192 4.17 0.76 6.14
C THR A 192 3.99 1.86 7.18
N PHE A 193 4.96 2.07 8.07
CA PHE A 193 4.99 3.17 9.00
C PHE A 193 5.77 4.38 8.43
N GLY A 194 6.97 4.17 7.91
CA GLY A 194 7.78 5.20 7.26
C GLY A 194 8.34 6.24 8.24
N GLY A 195 8.90 5.77 9.35
CA GLY A 195 9.53 6.62 10.35
C GLY A 195 11.05 6.47 10.39
N ALA A 196 11.74 7.44 11.01
CA ALA A 196 13.20 7.43 11.13
C ALA A 196 13.75 6.16 11.81
N VAL A 197 13.02 5.62 12.80
CA VAL A 197 13.42 4.40 13.53
C VAL A 197 13.28 3.16 12.65
N THR A 198 12.13 3.01 11.97
CA THR A 198 11.87 1.86 11.10
C THR A 198 12.83 1.84 9.92
N GLY A 199 13.07 2.99 9.26
CA GLY A 199 14.05 3.11 8.19
C GLY A 199 15.45 2.72 8.62
N ARG A 200 15.90 3.16 9.81
CA ARG A 200 17.21 2.79 10.37
C ARG A 200 17.33 1.29 10.65
N ILE A 201 16.30 0.67 11.24
CA ILE A 201 16.29 -0.77 11.50
C ILE A 201 16.33 -1.51 10.16
N ALA A 202 15.49 -1.13 9.20
CA ALA A 202 15.40 -1.74 7.89
C ALA A 202 16.77 -1.82 7.17
N VAL A 203 17.42 -0.68 6.94
CA VAL A 203 18.67 -0.64 6.15
C VAL A 203 19.85 -1.31 6.85
N ARG A 204 19.83 -1.38 8.21
CA ARG A 204 20.87 -2.07 8.97
C ARG A 204 20.65 -3.59 8.98
N ALA A 205 19.41 -4.04 9.14
CA ALA A 205 19.07 -5.45 9.23
C ALA A 205 19.11 -6.17 7.88
N MET A 206 18.83 -5.47 6.78
CA MET A 206 18.80 -6.07 5.44
C MET A 206 20.11 -6.72 5.04
N SER A 207 19.98 -7.88 4.41
CA SER A 207 21.08 -8.63 3.79
C SER A 207 21.56 -7.97 2.50
N LYS A 208 22.68 -8.46 1.96
CA LYS A 208 23.18 -8.03 0.64
C LYS A 208 22.16 -8.32 -0.45
N ALA A 209 21.97 -7.37 -1.37
CA ALA A 209 20.95 -7.35 -2.42
C ALA A 209 19.51 -7.24 -1.89
N GLY A 210 19.33 -6.84 -0.63
CA GLY A 210 18.01 -6.59 -0.05
C GLY A 210 17.30 -5.39 -0.66
N ARG A 211 15.97 -5.41 -0.62
CA ARG A 211 15.06 -4.41 -1.18
C ARG A 211 14.24 -3.78 -0.05
N TYR A 212 14.37 -2.47 0.12
CA TYR A 212 13.58 -1.66 1.06
C TYR A 212 12.54 -0.86 0.29
N LEU A 213 11.27 -1.16 0.51
CA LEU A 213 10.12 -0.46 -0.05
C LEU A 213 9.49 0.40 1.05
N LEU A 214 9.46 1.71 0.83
CA LEU A 214 8.89 2.69 1.74
C LEU A 214 7.52 3.13 1.22
N VAL A 215 6.49 2.92 2.03
CA VAL A 215 5.09 3.27 1.77
C VAL A 215 4.58 4.25 2.83
N GLY A 216 4.93 4.02 4.09
CA GLY A 216 4.50 4.81 5.23
C GLY A 216 4.98 6.26 5.15
N GLN A 217 4.25 7.18 5.78
CA GLN A 217 4.48 8.62 5.73
C GLN A 217 4.50 9.25 7.14
N ALA A 218 4.96 8.51 8.16
CA ALA A 218 5.09 9.07 9.50
C ALA A 218 6.11 10.21 9.57
N GLY A 219 7.11 10.17 8.67
CA GLY A 219 8.07 11.26 8.49
C GLY A 219 9.33 11.12 9.36
N GLY A 220 10.14 12.18 9.33
CA GLY A 220 11.47 12.21 9.93
C GLY A 220 12.55 11.71 9.00
N ASP A 221 13.81 11.91 9.42
CA ASP A 221 15.00 11.56 8.65
C ASP A 221 15.70 10.36 9.26
N PHE A 222 16.20 9.45 8.45
CA PHE A 222 17.18 8.46 8.88
C PHE A 222 18.47 8.58 8.08
N HIS A 223 19.59 8.40 8.75
CA HIS A 223 20.91 8.49 8.13
C HIS A 223 21.47 7.11 7.84
N MET A 224 21.96 6.95 6.62
CA MET A 224 22.60 5.73 6.13
C MET A 224 23.94 6.11 5.46
N PRO A 225 25.06 5.44 5.77
CA PRO A 225 26.29 5.63 5.01
C PRO A 225 26.05 5.34 3.52
N GLN A 226 26.30 6.30 2.66
CA GLN A 226 26.04 6.17 1.23
C GLN A 226 26.75 4.95 0.61
N VAL A 227 27.92 4.63 1.13
CA VAL A 227 28.74 3.46 0.68
C VAL A 227 28.02 2.12 0.87
N TRP A 228 27.01 2.02 1.74
CA TRP A 228 26.24 0.80 1.91
C TRP A 228 25.42 0.43 0.68
N LEU A 229 24.96 1.41 -0.09
CA LEU A 229 24.21 1.13 -1.32
C LEU A 229 25.00 0.25 -2.30
N PRO A 230 26.21 0.64 -2.75
CA PRO A 230 27.00 -0.22 -3.64
C PRO A 230 27.58 -1.44 -2.92
N GLN A 231 28.07 -1.32 -1.67
CA GLN A 231 28.68 -2.46 -0.96
C GLN A 231 27.70 -3.59 -0.69
N LYS A 232 26.46 -3.25 -0.31
CA LYS A 232 25.40 -4.23 -0.08
C LYS A 232 24.54 -4.49 -1.33
N ALA A 233 24.77 -3.79 -2.46
CA ALA A 233 23.91 -3.81 -3.63
C ALA A 233 22.42 -3.64 -3.28
N MET A 234 22.12 -2.72 -2.33
CA MET A 234 20.77 -2.50 -1.80
C MET A 234 19.90 -1.74 -2.79
N THR A 235 18.60 -2.03 -2.76
CA THR A 235 17.59 -1.17 -3.36
C THR A 235 16.82 -0.44 -2.26
N VAL A 236 16.70 0.88 -2.37
CA VAL A 236 15.80 1.71 -1.55
C VAL A 236 14.82 2.38 -2.51
N ARG A 237 13.54 2.13 -2.34
CA ARG A 237 12.50 2.58 -3.29
C ARG A 237 11.25 3.04 -2.56
N GLY A 238 10.77 4.23 -2.89
CA GLY A 238 9.42 4.69 -2.51
C GLY A 238 8.34 3.99 -3.34
N SER A 239 7.18 3.76 -2.74
CA SER A 239 5.99 3.31 -3.43
C SER A 239 4.79 4.14 -2.98
N HIS A 240 4.05 4.67 -3.93
CA HIS A 240 2.86 5.48 -3.70
C HIS A 240 1.68 4.84 -4.41
N VAL A 241 0.62 4.60 -3.66
CA VAL A 241 -0.64 3.99 -4.13
C VAL A 241 -0.44 2.91 -5.21
N GLY A 242 -1.34 2.77 -6.14
CA GLY A 242 -1.23 1.88 -7.29
C GLY A 242 -2.08 2.42 -8.44
N ASN A 243 -2.28 1.62 -9.46
CA ASN A 243 -2.99 1.98 -10.68
C ASN A 243 -4.30 1.21 -10.81
N SER A 244 -5.23 1.71 -11.63
CA SER A 244 -6.53 1.07 -11.85
C SER A 244 -6.41 -0.40 -12.31
N PRO A 245 -5.51 -0.79 -13.23
CA PRO A 245 -5.31 -2.20 -13.57
C PRO A 245 -4.86 -3.07 -12.37
N GLN A 246 -4.04 -2.53 -11.49
CA GLN A 246 -3.61 -3.24 -10.28
C GLN A 246 -4.76 -3.45 -9.30
N LEU A 247 -5.67 -2.47 -9.16
CA LEU A 247 -6.87 -2.65 -8.32
C LEU A 247 -7.75 -3.77 -8.87
N ARG A 248 -7.99 -3.83 -10.19
CA ARG A 248 -8.75 -4.92 -10.83
C ARG A 248 -8.10 -6.30 -10.63
N LYS A 249 -6.77 -6.36 -10.52
CA LYS A 249 -6.03 -7.60 -10.27
C LYS A 249 -6.08 -8.01 -8.80
N LEU A 250 -6.18 -7.04 -7.90
CA LEU A 250 -6.24 -7.26 -6.46
C LEU A 250 -7.63 -7.78 -6.03
N ILE A 251 -8.71 -7.25 -6.62
CA ILE A 251 -10.08 -7.71 -6.43
C ILE A 251 -10.33 -9.00 -7.20
#